data_ac992f001413103b874489168b20cd5c
#
_entry.id   ac992f001413103b874489168b20cd5c
#
_cell.length_a   1.000
_cell.length_b   1.000
_cell.length_c   1.000
_cell.angle_alpha   90.00
_cell.angle_beta   90.00
_cell.angle_gamma   90.00
#
_symmetry.space_group_name_H-M   'P 1'
#
loop_
_entity.id
_entity.type
_entity.pdbx_description
1 polymer ?
#
loop_
_entity_poly.entity_id
_entity_poly.type
_entity_poly.pdbx_seq_one_letter_code
_entity_poly.pdbx_strand_id
1 'polypeptide(L)' 'MPRPLQIGLLLFPELTQLDLTGPWEVFARTPGVACHLIWKDSQPVRSDRGLAIVPTT' A
#
# COMPACT_ATOMS: atom_id res chain seq x y z
N MET A 1 10.49 20.63 -12.90
CA MET A 1 10.66 19.28 -12.29
C MET A 1 9.38 18.48 -12.49
N PRO A 2 9.48 17.32 -13.11
CA PRO A 2 8.29 16.48 -13.20
C PRO A 2 7.84 16.02 -11.82
N ARG A 3 6.53 15.94 -11.64
CA ARG A 3 5.97 15.43 -10.41
C ARG A 3 6.15 13.91 -10.36
N PRO A 4 6.33 13.31 -9.16
CA PRO A 4 6.34 11.87 -9.07
C PRO A 4 4.97 11.30 -9.47
N LEU A 5 5.00 10.12 -10.06
CA LEU A 5 3.77 9.38 -10.33
C LEU A 5 3.19 8.90 -9.00
N GLN A 6 1.92 9.19 -8.75
CA GLN A 6 1.25 8.79 -7.51
C GLN A 6 0.55 7.45 -7.74
N ILE A 7 0.88 6.46 -6.92
CA ILE A 7 0.26 5.14 -7.00
C ILE A 7 -0.38 4.83 -5.65
N GLY A 8 -1.69 4.55 -5.67
CA GLY A 8 -2.41 4.12 -4.49
C GLY A 8 -2.65 2.62 -4.52
N LEU A 9 -2.34 1.93 -3.44
CA LEU A 9 -2.67 0.53 -3.25
C LEU A 9 -3.76 0.45 -2.20
N LEU A 10 -4.94 -0.04 -2.62
CA LEU A 10 -6.11 -0.09 -1.74
C LEU A 10 -5.99 -1.26 -0.78
N LEU A 11 -6.07 -0.95 0.51
CA LEU A 11 -6.19 -1.98 1.54
C LEU A 11 -7.66 -2.41 1.68
N PHE A 12 -7.86 -3.62 2.17
CA PHE A 12 -9.19 -4.10 2.56
C PHE A 12 -9.01 -5.28 3.52
N PRO A 13 -9.95 -5.48 4.46
CA PRO A 13 -9.84 -6.59 5.41
C PRO A 13 -9.75 -7.94 4.71
N GLU A 14 -8.94 -8.84 5.26
CA GLU A 14 -8.72 -10.20 4.73
C GLU A 14 -7.94 -10.22 3.41
N LEU A 15 -7.27 -9.13 3.05
CA LEU A 15 -6.44 -9.11 1.85
C LEU A 15 -5.31 -10.14 1.94
N THR A 16 -4.83 -10.60 0.80
CA THR A 16 -3.65 -11.43 0.74
C THR A 16 -2.43 -10.52 0.75
N GLN A 17 -1.63 -10.61 1.82
CA GLN A 17 -0.56 -9.65 2.08
C GLN A 17 0.44 -9.54 0.91
N LEU A 18 0.80 -10.66 0.29
CA LEU A 18 1.81 -10.64 -0.77
C LEU A 18 1.30 -9.90 -2.02
N ASP A 19 -0.01 -9.94 -2.28
CA ASP A 19 -0.59 -9.19 -3.41
C ASP A 19 -0.46 -7.69 -3.21
N LEU A 20 -0.25 -7.24 -1.98
CA LEU A 20 -0.02 -5.84 -1.64
C LEU A 20 1.47 -5.53 -1.60
N THR A 21 2.23 -6.30 -0.83
CA THR A 21 3.63 -5.99 -0.55
C THR A 21 4.55 -6.30 -1.72
N GLY A 22 4.17 -7.23 -2.60
CA GLY A 22 4.91 -7.47 -3.83
C GLY A 22 4.96 -6.22 -4.71
N PRO A 23 3.80 -5.71 -5.16
CA PRO A 23 3.79 -4.46 -5.92
C PRO A 23 4.35 -3.27 -5.15
N TRP A 24 4.05 -3.16 -3.85
CA TRP A 24 4.59 -2.07 -3.01
C TRP A 24 6.12 -2.04 -3.07
N GLU A 25 6.75 -3.19 -2.92
CA GLU A 25 8.21 -3.28 -2.91
C GLU A 25 8.80 -2.81 -4.24
N VAL A 26 8.18 -3.18 -5.35
CA VAL A 26 8.62 -2.76 -6.68
C VAL A 26 8.44 -1.26 -6.86
N PHE A 27 7.25 -0.74 -6.57
CA PHE A 27 6.96 0.67 -6.79
C PHE A 27 7.73 1.57 -5.83
N ALA A 28 7.91 1.14 -4.59
CA ALA A 28 8.63 1.93 -3.59
C ALA A 28 10.11 2.10 -3.96
N ARG A 29 10.66 1.18 -4.74
CA ARG A 29 12.05 1.26 -5.20
C ARG A 29 12.19 1.89 -6.57
N THR A 30 11.09 2.27 -7.21
CA THR A 30 11.10 2.85 -8.55
C THR A 30 11.29 4.37 -8.45
N PRO A 31 12.33 4.94 -9.06
CA PRO A 31 12.51 6.39 -9.06
C PRO A 31 11.32 7.10 -9.71
N GLY A 32 10.92 8.23 -9.15
CA GLY A 32 9.83 9.02 -9.68
C GLY A 32 8.43 8.52 -9.33
N VAL A 33 8.32 7.55 -8.42
CA VAL A 33 7.04 7.00 -7.98
C VAL A 33 6.85 7.28 -6.50
N ALA A 34 5.67 7.78 -6.14
CA ALA A 34 5.24 7.92 -4.74
C ALA A 34 4.10 6.94 -4.49
N CYS A 35 4.28 6.06 -3.51
CA CYS A 35 3.32 5.02 -3.19
C CYS A 35 2.55 5.35 -1.92
N HIS A 36 1.27 4.98 -1.92
CA HIS A 36 0.39 5.21 -0.78
C HIS A 36 -0.42 3.95 -0.50
N LEU A 37 -0.55 3.62 0.78
CA LEU A 37 -1.47 2.57 1.23
C LEU A 37 -2.75 3.26 1.64
N ILE A 38 -3.86 2.95 0.99
CA ILE A 38 -5.12 3.69 1.09
C ILE A 38 -6.17 2.84 1.78
N TRP A 39 -6.81 3.41 2.79
CA TRP A 39 -7.97 2.84 3.44
C TRP A 39 -8.91 3.98 3.86
N LYS A 40 -10.12 3.65 4.26
CA LYS A 40 -11.14 4.65 4.62
C LYS A 40 -10.77 5.48 5.84
N ASP A 41 -9.88 4.98 6.71
CA ASP A 41 -9.41 5.66 7.91
C ASP A 41 -7.99 5.22 8.23
N SER A 42 -7.45 5.70 9.34
CA SER A 42 -6.06 5.41 9.73
C SER A 42 -5.90 4.14 10.56
N GLN A 43 -6.98 3.36 10.74
CA GLN A 43 -6.92 2.14 11.53
C GLN A 43 -6.18 1.04 10.77
N PRO A 44 -5.42 0.17 11.49
CA PRO A 44 -4.77 -0.95 10.84
C PRO A 44 -5.77 -1.89 10.16
N VAL A 45 -5.37 -2.43 9.02
CA VAL A 45 -6.16 -3.39 8.26
C VAL A 45 -5.46 -4.75 8.34
N ARG A 46 -6.19 -5.79 8.72
CA ARG A 46 -5.62 -7.11 8.87
C ARG A 46 -5.70 -7.91 7.58
N SER A 47 -4.59 -8.53 7.21
CA SER A 47 -4.56 -9.49 6.11
C SER A 47 -5.26 -10.80 6.50
N ASP A 48 -5.41 -11.69 5.54
CA ASP A 48 -6.04 -13.00 5.76
C ASP A 48 -5.26 -13.88 6.75
N ARG A 49 -3.99 -13.57 6.97
CA ARG A 49 -3.13 -14.29 7.94
C ARG A 49 -2.85 -13.47 9.20
N GLY A 50 -3.60 -12.40 9.41
CA GLY A 50 -3.53 -11.62 10.64
C GLY A 50 -2.42 -10.58 10.70
N LEU A 51 -1.75 -10.30 9.59
CA LEU A 51 -0.76 -9.22 9.54
C LEU A 51 -1.49 -7.89 9.52
N ALA A 52 -1.18 -7.03 10.48
CA ALA A 52 -1.78 -5.69 10.54
C ALA A 52 -0.97 -4.72 9.69
N ILE A 53 -1.65 -4.02 8.79
CA ILE A 53 -1.03 -3.08 7.87
C ILE A 53 -1.63 -1.70 8.13
N VAL A 54 -0.78 -0.71 8.32
CA VAL A 54 -1.22 0.66 8.61
C VAL A 54 -1.27 1.46 7.32
N PRO A 55 -2.43 2.06 7.00
CA PRO A 55 -2.52 2.94 5.83
C PRO A 55 -1.60 4.15 5.96
N THR A 56 -1.14 4.66 4.83
CA THR A 56 -0.32 5.87 4.78
C THR A 56 -1.13 7.10 4.38
N THR A 57 -2.37 6.89 3.98
CA THR A 57 -3.26 8.00 3.54
C THR A 57 -4.66 7.79 4.06
#